data_cdbe6b3a000c31d8a435bcaffc86d78b
#
_entry.id   cdbe6b3a000c31d8a435bcaffc86d78b
#
_cell.length_a   1.000
_cell.length_b   1.000
_cell.length_c   1.000
_cell.angle_alpha   90.00
_cell.angle_beta   90.00
_cell.angle_gamma   90.00
#
_symmetry.space_group_name_H-M   'P 1'
#
loop_
_entity.id
_entity.type
_entity.pdbx_description
1 polymer ?
#
loop_
_entity_poly.entity_id
_entity_poly.type
_entity_poly.pdbx_seq_one_letter_code
_entity_poly.pdbx_strand_id
1 'polypeptide(L)'
;MMKINDIIGDAKTIGIAGHVRPDGDCMGSCMSLYNYLKKNRPDLDVRVFLEFVDKKFNIIENTDQIITTGYDGTKFDLFISLDTASLDRLGLNLPFYENAKRTACIDHHASNDGYADYNYILPKASSASEVLYDLLDEDLIDKSIAEPMYMGIAHDSGVF
;
A
#
# COMPACT_ATOMS: atom_id res chain seq x y z
N MET A 1 11.92 -10.68 -13.44
CA MET A 1 11.16 -9.45 -13.16
C MET A 1 10.68 -9.46 -11.71
N MET A 2 10.81 -8.36 -10.99
CA MET A 2 10.40 -8.24 -9.59
C MET A 2 8.88 -8.36 -9.45
N LYS A 3 8.43 -9.16 -8.50
CA LYS A 3 7.01 -9.33 -8.16
C LYS A 3 6.83 -9.19 -6.66
N ILE A 4 5.57 -8.99 -6.24
CA ILE A 4 5.29 -8.73 -4.83
C ILE A 4 5.76 -9.87 -3.92
N ASN A 5 5.66 -11.12 -4.37
CA ASN A 5 6.14 -12.26 -3.59
C ASN A 5 7.65 -12.24 -3.36
N ASP A 6 8.42 -11.62 -4.26
CA ASP A 6 9.86 -11.45 -4.06
C ASP A 6 10.15 -10.47 -2.93
N ILE A 7 9.34 -9.41 -2.82
CA ILE A 7 9.45 -8.42 -1.75
C ILE A 7 9.04 -9.03 -0.42
N ILE A 8 7.96 -9.81 -0.40
CA ILE A 8 7.44 -10.46 0.81
C ILE A 8 8.45 -11.48 1.36
N GLY A 9 9.06 -12.28 0.47
CA GLY A 9 10.02 -13.30 0.91
C GLY A 9 9.43 -14.24 1.95
N ASP A 10 10.09 -14.36 3.08
CA ASP A 10 9.70 -15.25 4.18
C ASP A 10 8.84 -14.57 5.24
N ALA A 11 8.43 -13.33 5.04
CA ALA A 11 7.59 -12.60 5.99
C ALA A 11 6.25 -13.32 6.19
N LYS A 12 5.79 -13.37 7.44
CA LYS A 12 4.49 -13.96 7.82
C LYS A 12 3.49 -12.89 8.21
N THR A 13 3.96 -11.75 8.72
CA THR A 13 3.13 -10.63 9.14
C THR A 13 3.50 -9.40 8.31
N ILE A 14 2.48 -8.76 7.73
CA ILE A 14 2.67 -7.63 6.83
C ILE A 14 1.76 -6.48 7.24
N GLY A 15 2.35 -5.30 7.46
CA GLY A 15 1.62 -4.06 7.62
C GLY A 15 1.68 -3.26 6.33
N ILE A 16 0.57 -2.63 5.98
CA ILE A 16 0.44 -1.77 4.80
C ILE A 16 -0.03 -0.40 5.28
N ALA A 17 0.60 0.66 4.80
CA ALA A 17 0.18 2.02 5.12
C ALA A 17 0.46 2.97 3.95
N GLY A 18 -0.18 4.14 4.00
CA GLY A 18 0.02 5.22 3.06
C GLY A 18 0.16 6.56 3.79
N HIS A 19 0.12 7.64 3.03
CA HIS A 19 0.34 8.97 3.59
C HIS A 19 -0.85 9.50 4.38
N VAL A 20 -0.60 10.51 5.23
CA VAL A 20 -1.64 11.28 5.92
C VAL A 20 -2.59 11.88 4.90
N ARG A 21 -3.86 12.11 5.31
CA ARG A 21 -4.92 12.61 4.41
C ARG A 21 -5.00 11.78 3.14
N PRO A 22 -5.29 10.48 3.26
CA PRO A 22 -5.26 9.59 2.11
C PRO A 22 -6.23 10.03 1.01
N ASP A 23 -5.69 10.17 -0.19
CA ASP A 23 -6.45 10.49 -1.40
C ASP A 23 -6.77 9.22 -2.20
N GLY A 24 -7.28 9.40 -3.42
CA GLY A 24 -7.69 8.27 -4.26
C GLY A 24 -6.55 7.30 -4.59
N ASP A 25 -5.34 7.79 -4.85
CA ASP A 25 -4.22 6.91 -5.15
C ASP A 25 -3.68 6.21 -3.90
N CYS A 26 -3.59 6.93 -2.78
CA CYS A 26 -3.18 6.31 -1.52
C CYS A 26 -4.16 5.21 -1.11
N MET A 27 -5.45 5.52 -1.12
CA MET A 27 -6.50 4.56 -0.80
C MET A 27 -6.51 3.41 -1.80
N GLY A 28 -6.44 3.72 -3.09
CA GLY A 28 -6.49 2.73 -4.16
C GLY A 28 -5.33 1.75 -4.12
N SER A 29 -4.12 2.24 -3.96
CA SER A 29 -2.93 1.38 -3.92
C SER A 29 -2.90 0.52 -2.66
N CYS A 30 -3.20 1.10 -1.49
CA CYS A 30 -3.23 0.34 -0.23
C CYS A 30 -4.28 -0.76 -0.26
N MET A 31 -5.49 -0.46 -0.72
CA MET A 31 -6.57 -1.44 -0.72
C MET A 31 -6.42 -2.49 -1.82
N SER A 32 -5.84 -2.13 -2.96
CA SER A 32 -5.52 -3.13 -4.00
C SER A 32 -4.54 -4.17 -3.48
N LEU A 33 -3.47 -3.72 -2.81
CA LEU A 33 -2.49 -4.65 -2.25
C LEU A 33 -3.10 -5.48 -1.13
N TYR A 34 -3.85 -4.85 -0.22
CA TYR A 34 -4.51 -5.57 0.87
C TYR A 34 -5.43 -6.66 0.33
N ASN A 35 -6.32 -6.32 -0.61
CA ASN A 35 -7.29 -7.27 -1.19
C ASN A 35 -6.57 -8.40 -1.95
N TYR A 36 -5.51 -8.05 -2.69
CA TYR A 36 -4.70 -9.03 -3.41
C TYR A 36 -4.09 -10.07 -2.47
N LEU A 37 -3.47 -9.61 -1.38
CA LEU A 37 -2.82 -10.51 -0.42
C LEU A 37 -3.82 -11.31 0.39
N LYS A 38 -4.92 -10.71 0.82
CA LYS A 38 -5.95 -11.44 1.56
C LYS A 38 -6.52 -12.59 0.75
N LYS A 39 -6.69 -12.39 -0.54
CA LYS A 39 -7.25 -13.42 -1.43
C LYS A 39 -6.23 -14.48 -1.82
N ASN A 40 -5.03 -14.05 -2.21
CA ASN A 40 -4.05 -14.93 -2.85
C ASN A 40 -2.99 -15.46 -1.90
N ARG A 41 -2.85 -14.86 -0.72
CA ARG A 41 -1.90 -15.27 0.31
C ARG A 41 -2.61 -15.36 1.67
N PRO A 42 -3.60 -16.27 1.81
CA PRO A 42 -4.33 -16.40 3.08
C PRO A 42 -3.47 -16.92 4.24
N ASP A 43 -2.25 -17.40 3.94
CA ASP A 43 -1.26 -17.81 4.93
C ASP A 43 -0.64 -16.62 5.68
N LEU A 44 -0.79 -15.39 5.17
CA LEU A 44 -0.18 -14.21 5.77
C LEU A 44 -1.18 -13.46 6.66
N ASP A 45 -0.65 -12.90 7.77
CA ASP A 45 -1.39 -11.93 8.58
C ASP A 45 -1.12 -10.55 7.99
N VAL A 46 -2.10 -9.99 7.28
CA VAL A 46 -1.98 -8.72 6.58
C VAL A 46 -2.93 -7.71 7.20
N ARG A 47 -2.43 -6.53 7.55
CA ARG A 47 -3.22 -5.43 8.11
C ARG A 47 -2.91 -4.14 7.38
N VAL A 48 -3.94 -3.29 7.23
CA VAL A 48 -3.80 -2.00 6.54
C VAL A 48 -4.16 -0.86 7.49
N PHE A 49 -3.31 0.17 7.48
CA PHE A 49 -3.38 1.32 8.39
C PHE A 49 -3.42 2.61 7.58
N LEU A 50 -4.44 3.41 7.79
CA LEU A 50 -4.55 4.76 7.23
C LEU A 50 -5.06 5.70 8.31
N GLU A 51 -4.82 7.00 8.15
CA GLU A 51 -5.17 8.00 9.16
C GLU A 51 -6.69 8.07 9.37
N PHE A 52 -7.44 7.98 8.29
CA PHE A 52 -8.91 7.93 8.31
C PHE A 52 -9.41 7.40 6.97
N VAL A 53 -10.72 7.10 6.92
CA VAL A 53 -11.37 6.65 5.67
C VAL A 53 -12.51 7.62 5.35
N ASP A 54 -12.39 8.34 4.25
CA ASP A 54 -13.48 9.18 3.75
C ASP A 54 -14.62 8.26 3.28
N LYS A 55 -15.86 8.61 3.63
CA LYS A 55 -17.05 7.81 3.29
C LYS A 55 -17.19 7.52 1.79
N LYS A 56 -16.69 8.40 0.94
CA LYS A 56 -16.76 8.20 -0.51
C LYS A 56 -16.01 6.96 -0.98
N PHE A 57 -15.07 6.44 -0.18
CA PHE A 57 -14.33 5.23 -0.49
C PHE A 57 -14.98 3.95 0.00
N ASN A 58 -16.13 4.03 0.69
CA ASN A 58 -16.79 2.85 1.26
C ASN A 58 -17.30 1.86 0.21
N ILE A 59 -17.35 2.25 -1.05
CA ILE A 59 -17.68 1.33 -2.14
C ILE A 59 -16.57 0.33 -2.44
N ILE A 60 -15.34 0.61 -1.97
CA ILE A 60 -14.21 -0.30 -2.14
C ILE A 60 -14.36 -1.43 -1.12
N GLU A 61 -14.19 -2.67 -1.59
CA GLU A 61 -14.28 -3.83 -0.72
C GLU A 61 -13.21 -3.79 0.37
N ASN A 62 -13.60 -4.14 1.59
CA ASN A 62 -12.74 -4.24 2.78
C ASN A 62 -12.24 -2.92 3.37
N THR A 63 -12.79 -1.77 3.01
CA THR A 63 -12.42 -0.51 3.66
C THR A 63 -12.76 -0.52 5.17
N ASP A 64 -13.72 -1.34 5.59
CA ASP A 64 -14.04 -1.54 7.00
C ASP A 64 -12.92 -2.26 7.78
N GLN A 65 -11.96 -2.86 7.08
CA GLN A 65 -10.80 -3.50 7.69
C GLN A 65 -9.63 -2.54 7.93
N ILE A 66 -9.71 -1.32 7.43
CA ILE A 66 -8.65 -0.32 7.64
C ILE A 66 -8.61 0.08 9.11
N ILE A 67 -7.42 0.01 9.70
CA ILE A 67 -7.19 0.39 11.09
C ILE A 67 -6.76 1.85 11.12
N THR A 68 -7.47 2.68 11.89
CA THR A 68 -7.24 4.12 11.94
C THR A 68 -6.72 4.62 13.29
N THR A 69 -6.43 3.70 14.22
CA THR A 69 -6.09 4.05 15.61
C THR A 69 -4.61 4.33 15.84
N GLY A 70 -3.78 4.22 14.81
CA GLY A 70 -2.34 4.46 14.95
C GLY A 70 -1.59 3.28 15.56
N TYR A 71 -0.37 3.56 16.02
CA TYR A 71 0.55 2.51 16.48
C TYR A 71 0.03 1.79 17.72
N ASP A 72 0.01 0.46 17.67
CA ASP A 72 -0.51 -0.42 18.73
C ASP A 72 0.58 -1.33 19.34
N GLY A 73 1.85 -1.11 18.98
CA GLY A 73 2.97 -1.91 19.48
C GLY A 73 3.34 -3.12 18.62
N THR A 74 2.57 -3.40 17.56
CA THR A 74 2.84 -4.55 16.69
C THR A 74 4.18 -4.37 15.96
N LYS A 75 4.98 -5.45 15.89
CA LYS A 75 6.21 -5.51 15.11
C LYS A 75 5.98 -6.45 13.93
N PHE A 76 5.81 -5.87 12.75
CA PHE A 76 5.61 -6.65 11.53
C PHE A 76 6.93 -7.20 10.99
N ASP A 77 6.88 -8.37 10.38
CA ASP A 77 8.03 -8.90 9.64
C ASP A 77 8.38 -8.00 8.47
N LEU A 78 7.36 -7.45 7.81
CA LEU A 78 7.52 -6.53 6.69
C LEU A 78 6.46 -5.43 6.80
N PHE A 79 6.90 -4.17 6.70
CA PHE A 79 5.99 -3.03 6.62
C PHE A 79 6.16 -2.34 5.27
N ILE A 80 5.06 -2.24 4.52
CA ILE A 80 5.05 -1.70 3.17
C ILE A 80 4.34 -0.35 3.17
N SER A 81 5.05 0.70 2.75
CA SER A 81 4.43 2.00 2.51
C SER A 81 4.11 2.16 1.02
N LEU A 82 2.93 2.70 0.72
CA LEU A 82 2.53 3.00 -0.65
C LEU A 82 2.18 4.49 -0.78
N ASP A 83 2.55 5.08 -1.90
CA ASP A 83 2.22 6.46 -2.24
C ASP A 83 2.68 7.48 -1.18
N THR A 84 3.81 7.20 -0.55
CA THR A 84 4.34 8.00 0.56
C THR A 84 5.73 8.48 0.22
N ALA A 85 5.85 9.75 -0.13
CA ALA A 85 7.10 10.32 -0.66
C ALA A 85 8.20 10.43 0.38
N SER A 86 7.86 10.54 1.66
CA SER A 86 8.82 10.66 2.76
C SER A 86 8.22 10.09 4.04
N LEU A 87 9.08 9.67 4.97
CA LEU A 87 8.67 8.97 6.20
C LEU A 87 7.70 9.77 7.07
N ASP A 88 7.92 11.09 7.18
CA ASP A 88 7.06 11.94 7.97
C ASP A 88 5.59 11.91 7.52
N ARG A 89 5.34 11.58 6.23
CA ARG A 89 4.00 11.49 5.69
C ARG A 89 3.22 10.27 6.19
N LEU A 90 3.86 9.33 6.88
CA LEU A 90 3.17 8.21 7.51
C LEU A 90 2.39 8.63 8.77
N GLY A 91 2.70 9.79 9.34
CA GLY A 91 1.97 10.34 10.49
C GLY A 91 1.93 9.38 11.68
N LEU A 92 0.73 9.08 12.18
CA LEU A 92 0.51 8.20 13.32
C LEU A 92 1.04 6.76 13.07
N ASN A 93 1.24 6.39 11.83
CA ASN A 93 1.66 5.03 11.47
C ASN A 93 3.18 4.90 11.30
N LEU A 94 3.93 6.00 11.46
CA LEU A 94 5.40 5.96 11.37
C LEU A 94 6.04 4.93 12.31
N PRO A 95 5.59 4.77 13.58
CA PRO A 95 6.22 3.80 14.46
C PRO A 95 6.12 2.35 13.99
N PHE A 96 5.11 1.98 13.21
CA PHE A 96 5.06 0.64 12.60
C PHE A 96 6.26 0.42 11.69
N TYR A 97 6.59 1.44 10.88
CA TYR A 97 7.76 1.39 10.00
C TYR A 97 9.05 1.25 10.80
N GLU A 98 9.20 2.07 11.85
CA GLU A 98 10.42 2.11 12.66
C GLU A 98 10.68 0.82 13.43
N ASN A 99 9.62 0.05 13.74
CA ASN A 99 9.71 -1.17 14.54
C ASN A 99 9.60 -2.46 13.69
N ALA A 100 9.43 -2.35 12.38
CA ALA A 100 9.36 -3.53 11.52
C ALA A 100 10.74 -4.17 11.33
N LYS A 101 10.75 -5.48 11.11
CA LYS A 101 12.01 -6.20 10.82
C LYS A 101 12.58 -5.80 9.47
N ARG A 102 11.73 -5.64 8.46
CA ARG A 102 12.09 -5.16 7.13
C ARG A 102 11.05 -4.18 6.64
N THR A 103 11.45 -3.29 5.74
CA THR A 103 10.56 -2.27 5.17
C THR A 103 10.64 -2.26 3.67
N ALA A 104 9.52 -1.89 3.03
CA ALA A 104 9.46 -1.70 1.59
C ALA A 104 8.66 -0.45 1.27
N CYS A 105 9.01 0.20 0.17
CA CYS A 105 8.31 1.38 -0.33
C CYS A 105 7.94 1.17 -1.79
N ILE A 106 6.66 1.39 -2.10
CA ILE A 106 6.13 1.33 -3.47
C ILE A 106 5.59 2.74 -3.78
N ASP A 107 6.22 3.45 -4.70
CA ASP A 107 5.90 4.85 -4.91
C ASP A 107 6.22 5.32 -6.33
N HIS A 108 5.76 6.52 -6.67
CA HIS A 108 6.01 7.14 -7.96
C HIS A 108 6.53 8.58 -7.84
N HIS A 109 6.68 9.12 -6.64
CA HIS A 109 7.13 10.49 -6.46
C HIS A 109 8.61 10.66 -6.84
N ALA A 110 8.91 11.60 -7.74
CA ALA A 110 10.28 11.89 -8.14
C ALA A 110 11.15 12.38 -6.97
N SER A 111 10.52 12.97 -5.95
CA SER A 111 11.21 13.46 -4.75
C SER A 111 11.57 12.36 -3.75
N ASN A 112 11.13 11.13 -3.97
CA ASN A 112 11.40 10.02 -3.06
C ASN A 112 12.81 9.46 -3.29
N ASP A 113 13.68 9.57 -2.29
CA ASP A 113 15.07 9.13 -2.37
C ASP A 113 15.27 7.66 -2.00
N GLY A 114 14.20 6.95 -1.67
CA GLY A 114 14.28 5.54 -1.29
C GLY A 114 14.66 5.35 0.17
N TYR A 115 13.72 5.57 1.08
CA TYR A 115 13.96 5.51 2.53
C TYR A 115 13.82 4.11 3.14
N ALA A 116 13.31 3.14 2.39
CA ALA A 116 13.05 1.79 2.90
C ALA A 116 14.22 0.85 2.63
N ASP A 117 14.18 -0.34 3.23
CA ASP A 117 15.16 -1.39 2.92
C ASP A 117 15.06 -1.82 1.47
N TYR A 118 13.84 -1.90 0.95
CA TYR A 118 13.59 -2.17 -0.46
C TYR A 118 12.69 -1.08 -1.04
N ASN A 119 13.08 -0.49 -2.16
CA ASN A 119 12.36 0.62 -2.77
C ASN A 119 12.03 0.28 -4.22
N TYR A 120 10.72 0.25 -4.54
CA TYR A 120 10.25 0.08 -5.89
C TYR A 120 9.57 1.39 -6.31
N ILE A 121 10.37 2.29 -6.85
CA ILE A 121 9.95 3.66 -7.15
C ILE A 121 10.09 3.89 -8.65
N LEU A 122 8.97 4.19 -9.32
CA LEU A 122 8.94 4.46 -10.75
C LEU A 122 8.44 5.88 -11.01
N PRO A 123 9.34 6.88 -11.07
CA PRO A 123 8.92 8.28 -11.17
C PRO A 123 8.14 8.62 -12.44
N LYS A 124 8.25 7.79 -13.49
CA LYS A 124 7.52 8.00 -14.74
C LYS A 124 6.11 7.44 -14.71
N ALA A 125 5.77 6.64 -13.71
CA ALA A 125 4.42 6.10 -13.56
C ALA A 125 3.46 7.22 -13.16
N SER A 126 2.21 7.10 -13.55
CA SER A 126 1.18 8.09 -13.27
C SER A 126 0.74 8.11 -11.81
N SER A 127 0.94 6.99 -11.11
CA SER A 127 0.40 6.79 -9.76
C SER A 127 1.12 5.63 -9.07
N ALA A 128 1.01 5.57 -7.73
CA ALA A 128 1.48 4.40 -6.99
C ALA A 128 0.68 3.15 -7.34
N SER A 129 -0.59 3.31 -7.67
CA SER A 129 -1.43 2.19 -8.12
C SER A 129 -0.90 1.57 -9.41
N GLU A 130 -0.42 2.37 -10.35
CA GLU A 130 0.22 1.86 -11.57
C GLU A 130 1.51 1.11 -11.25
N VAL A 131 2.34 1.66 -10.33
CA VAL A 131 3.56 0.99 -9.87
C VAL A 131 3.24 -0.35 -9.25
N LEU A 132 2.21 -0.40 -8.41
CA LEU A 132 1.77 -1.64 -7.77
C LEU A 132 1.34 -2.68 -8.80
N TYR A 133 0.60 -2.27 -9.83
CA TYR A 133 0.17 -3.18 -10.90
C TYR A 133 1.35 -3.94 -11.50
N ASP A 134 2.47 -3.27 -11.67
CA ASP A 134 3.69 -3.86 -12.20
C ASP A 134 4.24 -5.00 -11.34
N LEU A 135 3.94 -4.98 -10.05
CA LEU A 135 4.40 -5.98 -9.07
C LEU A 135 3.45 -7.15 -8.90
N LEU A 136 2.20 -7.03 -9.34
CA LEU A 136 1.19 -8.07 -9.14
C LEU A 136 1.11 -9.03 -10.32
N ASP A 137 0.64 -10.25 -10.04
CA ASP A 137 0.32 -11.21 -11.09
C ASP A 137 -1.07 -10.83 -11.63
N GLU A 138 -1.11 -10.42 -12.89
CA GLU A 138 -2.33 -9.95 -13.56
C GLU A 138 -3.44 -11.01 -13.54
N ASP A 139 -3.07 -12.29 -13.63
CA ASP A 139 -4.05 -13.39 -13.63
C ASP A 139 -4.75 -13.54 -12.26
N LEU A 140 -4.19 -12.96 -11.21
CA LEU A 140 -4.74 -13.01 -9.86
C LEU A 140 -5.51 -11.76 -9.47
N ILE A 141 -5.65 -10.80 -10.39
CA ILE A 141 -6.39 -9.55 -10.14
C ILE A 141 -7.86 -9.75 -10.46
N ASP A 142 -8.71 -9.77 -9.44
CA ASP A 142 -10.14 -9.79 -9.61
C ASP A 142 -10.74 -8.39 -9.45
N LYS A 143 -12.05 -8.29 -9.49
CA LYS A 143 -12.77 -7.01 -9.38
C LYS A 143 -12.45 -6.27 -8.08
N SER A 144 -12.34 -6.97 -6.96
CA SER A 144 -12.07 -6.34 -5.65
C SER A 144 -10.70 -5.69 -5.59
N ILE A 145 -9.77 -6.13 -6.43
CA ILE A 145 -8.41 -5.62 -6.54
C ILE A 145 -8.35 -4.54 -7.63
N ALA A 146 -8.99 -4.80 -8.78
CA ALA A 146 -8.95 -3.91 -9.92
C ALA A 146 -9.67 -2.57 -9.67
N GLU A 147 -10.80 -2.57 -8.98
CA GLU A 147 -11.57 -1.35 -8.75
C GLU A 147 -10.77 -0.29 -7.98
N PRO A 148 -10.20 -0.59 -6.80
CA PRO A 148 -9.40 0.43 -6.10
C PRO A 148 -8.14 0.82 -6.89
N MET A 149 -7.55 -0.10 -7.61
CA MET A 149 -6.39 0.19 -8.45
C MET A 149 -6.74 1.17 -9.57
N TYR A 150 -7.83 0.93 -10.27
CA TYR A 150 -8.32 1.84 -11.32
C TYR A 150 -8.61 3.23 -10.75
N MET A 151 -9.26 3.29 -9.59
CA MET A 151 -9.55 4.55 -8.92
C MET A 151 -8.28 5.34 -8.63
N GLY A 152 -7.24 4.66 -8.14
CA GLY A 152 -5.96 5.30 -7.86
C GLY A 152 -5.29 5.85 -9.12
N ILE A 153 -5.25 5.07 -10.18
CA ILE A 153 -4.68 5.49 -11.46
C ILE A 153 -5.46 6.69 -12.03
N ALA A 154 -6.78 6.61 -12.01
CA ALA A 154 -7.63 7.67 -12.54
C ALA A 154 -7.51 8.96 -11.74
N HIS A 155 -7.39 8.87 -10.41
CA HIS A 155 -7.24 10.04 -9.54
C HIS A 155 -5.98 10.83 -9.90
N ASP A 156 -4.84 10.17 -9.98
CA ASP A 156 -3.55 10.84 -10.21
C ASP A 156 -3.32 11.22 -11.67
N SER A 157 -3.98 10.55 -12.60
CA SER A 157 -3.87 10.90 -14.02
C SER A 157 -4.74 12.10 -14.41
N GLY A 158 -5.58 12.58 -13.49
CA GLY A 158 -6.46 13.73 -13.76
C GLY A 158 -7.67 13.38 -14.62
N VAL A 159 -8.05 12.11 -14.70
CA VAL A 159 -9.23 11.68 -15.47
C VAL A 159 -10.53 12.12 -14.81
N PHE A 160 -10.51 12.42 -13.54
CA PHE A 160 -11.65 12.92 -12.78
C PHE A 160 -11.56 14.40 -12.53
#